data_544527b6f26681a9948853e7a04dd654
#
_entry.id   544527b6f26681a9948853e7a04dd654
#
_cell.length_a   1.000
_cell.length_b   1.000
_cell.length_c   1.000
_cell.angle_alpha   90.00
_cell.angle_beta   90.00
_cell.angle_gamma   90.00
#
_symmetry.space_group_name_H-M   'P 1'
#
loop_
_entity.id
_entity.type
_entity.pdbx_description
1 polymer ?
#
loop_
_entity_poly.entity_id
_entity_poly.type
_entity_poly.pdbx_seq_one_letter_code
_entity_poly.pdbx_strand_id
1 'polypeptide(L)'
;MDLKPIYTEPENCQDCYKCVRECPVKAIQIEDNKAYIIEERCIYCGHCTQVCPTGAKKIRDGVSRTRLILQNYPRVILSLAPSWACEFEDLSIGQLIAAIRKLGFSGVSETAIGAELVSSRVSDYLQQSQPGVYISSACPVVVEYIRKYSAEHTPAITPMLSPMLAHARILKDYYGNDLKVIFAGPCICKKLEADHFKELVEVAITFKDLKNWFEKENIHPEQLTPAAEDHFIPWQAGIGSLYPVEGGMLPGIDGESKKIVKMAFSDLSNIKDVIKNLDTRREKDTIFLELLACKGGCINGPAKLSQTSLAIKRYNIQQHRAAHPESTVPDLGHIDLTTTFKAYDCS
;
A
#
# COMPACT_ATOMS: atom_id res chain seq x y z
N MET A 1 14.64 -13.67 15.95
CA MET A 1 13.21 -13.62 15.59
C MET A 1 12.95 -12.36 14.76
N ASP A 2 12.45 -12.51 13.56
CA ASP A 2 12.04 -11.32 12.76
C ASP A 2 10.82 -10.69 13.42
N LEU A 3 10.95 -9.42 13.84
CA LEU A 3 9.83 -8.67 14.40
C LEU A 3 8.70 -8.56 13.36
N LYS A 4 7.48 -8.82 13.78
CA LYS A 4 6.29 -8.63 12.93
C LYS A 4 6.07 -7.14 12.61
N PRO A 5 5.31 -6.82 11.56
CA PRO A 5 5.06 -5.42 11.16
C PRO A 5 4.58 -4.51 12.28
N ILE A 6 3.82 -5.06 13.23
CA ILE A 6 3.39 -4.36 14.47
C ILE A 6 3.75 -5.24 15.66
N TYR A 7 4.30 -4.63 16.70
CA TYR A 7 4.61 -5.32 17.95
C TYR A 7 4.31 -4.43 19.15
N THR A 8 4.44 -4.97 20.36
CA THR A 8 4.30 -4.22 21.62
C THR A 8 5.67 -4.12 22.30
N GLU A 9 6.00 -2.93 22.79
CA GLU A 9 7.05 -2.74 23.80
C GLU A 9 6.40 -2.86 25.18
N PRO A 10 6.58 -3.98 25.89
CA PRO A 10 5.86 -4.23 27.15
C PRO A 10 6.15 -3.19 28.22
N GLU A 11 7.38 -2.65 28.26
CA GLU A 11 7.83 -1.65 29.25
C GLU A 11 7.00 -0.36 29.16
N ASN A 12 6.56 -0.01 27.97
CA ASN A 12 5.76 1.19 27.69
C ASN A 12 4.24 0.94 27.82
N CYS A 13 3.81 -0.31 28.02
CA CYS A 13 2.38 -0.64 28.14
C CYS A 13 1.88 -0.34 29.57
N GLN A 14 0.85 0.49 29.66
CA GLN A 14 0.23 0.90 30.93
C GLN A 14 -1.12 0.20 31.19
N ASP A 15 -1.41 -0.91 30.55
CA ASP A 15 -2.60 -1.73 30.75
C ASP A 15 -3.95 -0.94 30.66
N CYS A 16 -4.00 0.03 29.78
CA CYS A 16 -5.19 0.89 29.60
C CYS A 16 -6.31 0.28 28.74
N TYR A 17 -6.09 -0.91 28.15
CA TYR A 17 -7.02 -1.66 27.30
C TYR A 17 -7.51 -0.92 26.04
N LYS A 18 -7.04 0.29 25.74
CA LYS A 18 -7.53 1.07 24.60
C LYS A 18 -7.35 0.32 23.27
N CYS A 19 -6.17 -0.24 23.02
CA CYS A 19 -5.90 -1.03 21.82
C CYS A 19 -6.76 -2.28 21.72
N VAL A 20 -7.13 -2.92 22.86
CA VAL A 20 -8.02 -4.10 22.90
C VAL A 20 -9.45 -3.70 22.49
N ARG A 21 -9.97 -2.61 23.09
CA ARG A 21 -11.33 -2.13 22.79
C ARG A 21 -11.46 -1.67 21.33
N GLU A 22 -10.45 -0.94 20.85
CA GLU A 22 -10.45 -0.31 19.53
C GLU A 22 -10.02 -1.26 18.40
N CYS A 23 -9.49 -2.45 18.71
CA CYS A 23 -9.09 -3.39 17.66
C CYS A 23 -10.30 -3.86 16.86
N PRO A 24 -10.33 -3.57 15.54
CA PRO A 24 -11.50 -3.87 14.72
C PRO A 24 -11.76 -5.37 14.55
N VAL A 25 -10.75 -6.21 14.76
CA VAL A 25 -10.83 -7.68 14.62
C VAL A 25 -10.52 -8.43 15.92
N LYS A 26 -10.42 -7.70 17.05
CA LYS A 26 -10.15 -8.28 18.37
C LYS A 26 -8.91 -9.18 18.41
N ALA A 27 -7.86 -8.77 17.74
CA ALA A 27 -6.58 -9.48 17.63
C ALA A 27 -5.55 -9.02 18.70
N ILE A 28 -5.99 -8.62 19.87
CA ILE A 28 -5.13 -8.20 20.98
C ILE A 28 -5.62 -8.85 22.27
N GLN A 29 -4.72 -9.53 22.96
CA GLN A 29 -4.93 -10.17 24.24
C GLN A 29 -4.11 -9.47 25.32
N ILE A 30 -4.45 -9.73 26.58
CA ILE A 30 -3.72 -9.26 27.75
C ILE A 30 -3.09 -10.48 28.44
N GLU A 31 -1.80 -10.42 28.69
CA GLU A 31 -1.03 -11.36 29.47
C GLU A 31 -0.13 -10.56 30.43
N ASP A 32 -0.07 -10.92 31.68
CA ASP A 32 0.74 -10.26 32.72
C ASP A 32 0.60 -8.71 32.70
N ASN A 33 -0.65 -8.23 32.59
CA ASN A 33 -1.00 -6.81 32.50
C ASN A 33 -0.38 -6.09 31.29
N LYS A 34 -0.04 -6.79 30.22
CA LYS A 34 0.51 -6.24 28.97
C LYS A 34 -0.31 -6.69 27.78
N ALA A 35 -0.42 -5.81 26.78
CA ALA A 35 -1.19 -6.07 25.57
C ALA A 35 -0.33 -6.68 24.47
N TYR A 36 -0.63 -7.91 24.07
CA TYR A 36 0.03 -8.64 22.99
C TYR A 36 -0.86 -8.77 21.74
N ILE A 37 -0.23 -8.89 20.58
CA ILE A 37 -0.94 -9.07 19.30
C ILE A 37 -1.06 -10.55 19.01
N ILE A 38 -2.28 -11.01 18.74
CA ILE A 38 -2.58 -12.35 18.26
C ILE A 38 -2.36 -12.34 16.75
N GLU A 39 -1.24 -12.87 16.29
CA GLU A 39 -0.79 -12.75 14.88
C GLU A 39 -1.76 -13.39 13.89
N GLU A 40 -2.30 -14.56 14.24
CA GLU A 40 -3.24 -15.32 13.43
C GLU A 40 -4.53 -14.52 13.17
N ARG A 41 -4.89 -13.64 14.09
CA ARG A 41 -6.07 -12.78 14.01
C ARG A 41 -5.76 -11.39 13.47
N CYS A 42 -4.51 -10.94 13.52
CA CYS A 42 -4.15 -9.58 13.15
C CYS A 42 -4.17 -9.39 11.63
N ILE A 43 -4.83 -8.33 11.16
CA ILE A 43 -4.87 -7.92 9.74
C ILE A 43 -3.89 -6.76 9.47
N TYR A 44 -3.06 -6.39 10.41
CA TYR A 44 -2.03 -5.35 10.32
C TYR A 44 -2.54 -3.98 9.83
N CYS A 45 -3.80 -3.63 10.15
CA CYS A 45 -4.41 -2.36 9.79
C CYS A 45 -3.75 -1.15 10.46
N GLY A 46 -2.98 -1.33 11.54
CA GLY A 46 -2.25 -0.27 12.22
C GLY A 46 -3.08 0.57 13.20
N HIS A 47 -4.38 0.33 13.34
CA HIS A 47 -5.23 1.15 14.21
C HIS A 47 -4.72 1.22 15.66
N CYS A 48 -4.23 0.10 16.20
CA CYS A 48 -3.70 0.03 17.57
C CYS A 48 -2.46 0.95 17.79
N THR A 49 -1.67 1.22 16.75
CA THR A 49 -0.52 2.14 16.86
C THR A 49 -0.95 3.60 16.94
N GLN A 50 -2.10 3.93 16.36
CA GLN A 50 -2.66 5.29 16.39
C GLN A 50 -3.37 5.61 17.70
N VAL A 51 -4.01 4.61 18.31
CA VAL A 51 -4.82 4.83 19.53
C VAL A 51 -4.04 4.60 20.83
N CYS A 52 -2.83 4.03 20.77
CA CYS A 52 -2.03 3.78 21.96
C CYS A 52 -1.50 5.09 22.57
N PRO A 53 -1.95 5.50 23.79
CA PRO A 53 -1.57 6.79 24.35
C PRO A 53 -0.10 6.85 24.78
N THR A 54 0.49 5.71 25.10
CA THR A 54 1.89 5.62 25.53
C THR A 54 2.86 5.29 24.40
N GLY A 55 2.32 5.02 23.19
CA GLY A 55 3.13 4.58 22.07
C GLY A 55 3.75 3.18 22.22
N ALA A 56 3.24 2.35 23.15
CA ALA A 56 3.74 0.97 23.34
C ALA A 56 3.51 0.07 22.12
N LYS A 57 2.52 0.37 21.29
CA LYS A 57 2.33 -0.31 20.01
C LYS A 57 3.23 0.32 18.96
N LYS A 58 4.22 -0.46 18.48
CA LYS A 58 5.27 0.00 17.56
C LYS A 58 5.09 -0.60 16.18
N ILE A 59 5.56 0.14 15.19
CA ILE A 59 5.73 -0.33 13.82
C ILE A 59 7.18 -0.76 13.67
N ARG A 60 7.41 -1.94 13.09
CA ARG A 60 8.76 -2.45 12.81
C ARG A 60 9.55 -1.44 11.96
N ASP A 61 10.74 -1.08 12.41
CA ASP A 61 11.69 -0.30 11.61
C ASP A 61 12.19 -1.12 10.41
N GLY A 62 12.21 -0.50 9.24
CA GLY A 62 12.78 -1.09 8.03
C GLY A 62 14.06 -0.39 7.57
N VAL A 63 14.43 0.75 8.18
CA VAL A 63 15.56 1.58 7.74
C VAL A 63 16.89 0.86 7.92
N SER A 64 17.10 0.20 9.06
CA SER A 64 18.35 -0.51 9.34
C SER A 64 18.65 -1.59 8.29
N ARG A 65 17.63 -2.36 7.90
CA ARG A 65 17.77 -3.37 6.84
C ARG A 65 17.95 -2.72 5.46
N THR A 66 17.25 -1.62 5.19
CA THR A 66 17.42 -0.86 3.93
C THR A 66 18.85 -0.34 3.79
N ARG A 67 19.45 0.20 4.87
CA ARG A 67 20.84 0.65 4.88
C ARG A 67 21.83 -0.47 4.50
N LEU A 68 21.65 -1.66 5.07
CA LEU A 68 22.47 -2.82 4.73
C LEU A 68 22.33 -3.19 3.24
N ILE A 69 21.13 -3.09 2.67
CA ILE A 69 20.91 -3.35 1.25
C ILE A 69 21.63 -2.30 0.40
N LEU A 70 21.51 -1.00 0.73
CA LEU A 70 22.19 0.08 0.01
C LEU A 70 23.72 -0.06 0.04
N GLN A 71 24.29 -0.58 1.13
CA GLN A 71 25.74 -0.82 1.25
C GLN A 71 26.23 -2.00 0.44
N ASN A 72 25.38 -3.02 0.23
CA ASN A 72 25.80 -4.27 -0.38
C ASN A 72 25.38 -4.44 -1.85
N TYR A 73 24.48 -3.60 -2.36
CA TYR A 73 23.96 -3.71 -3.72
C TYR A 73 24.08 -2.36 -4.46
N PRO A 74 24.66 -2.35 -5.67
CA PRO A 74 24.90 -1.12 -6.41
C PRO A 74 23.64 -0.51 -7.02
N ARG A 75 22.60 -1.32 -7.22
CA ARG A 75 21.33 -0.86 -7.83
C ARG A 75 20.16 -1.11 -6.91
N VAL A 76 19.73 -0.05 -6.23
CA VAL A 76 18.58 -0.05 -5.32
C VAL A 76 17.64 1.09 -5.71
N ILE A 77 16.42 0.75 -6.11
CA ILE A 77 15.38 1.74 -6.45
C ILE A 77 14.35 1.82 -5.33
N LEU A 78 13.97 3.04 -4.98
CA LEU A 78 12.82 3.27 -4.10
C LEU A 78 11.53 3.33 -4.92
N SER A 79 10.61 2.40 -4.66
CA SER A 79 9.23 2.45 -5.13
C SER A 79 8.43 3.35 -4.18
N LEU A 80 8.06 4.54 -4.63
CA LEU A 80 7.41 5.58 -3.83
C LEU A 80 5.89 5.53 -4.04
N ALA A 81 5.13 5.32 -2.96
CA ALA A 81 3.66 5.29 -3.04
C ALA A 81 3.09 6.65 -3.48
N PRO A 82 2.09 6.70 -4.38
CA PRO A 82 1.59 7.96 -4.94
C PRO A 82 0.96 8.91 -3.92
N SER A 83 0.65 8.43 -2.72
CA SER A 83 0.25 9.29 -1.58
C SER A 83 1.35 10.24 -1.10
N TRP A 84 2.58 10.14 -1.62
CA TRP A 84 3.66 11.09 -1.33
C TRP A 84 3.22 12.54 -1.58
N ALA A 85 2.43 12.77 -2.63
CA ALA A 85 1.97 14.10 -3.03
C ALA A 85 1.12 14.84 -1.98
N CYS A 86 0.49 14.11 -1.05
CA CYS A 86 -0.23 14.69 0.09
C CYS A 86 0.48 14.51 1.43
N GLU A 87 1.61 13.83 1.46
CA GLU A 87 2.37 13.58 2.69
C GLU A 87 3.62 14.47 2.80
N PHE A 88 4.17 14.89 1.65
CA PHE A 88 5.30 15.80 1.52
C PHE A 88 4.88 17.06 0.75
N GLU A 89 3.74 17.65 1.16
CA GLU A 89 3.04 18.73 0.45
C GLU A 89 3.89 20.02 0.28
N ASP A 90 4.88 20.24 1.14
CA ASP A 90 5.79 21.38 1.09
C ASP A 90 7.02 21.16 0.18
N LEU A 91 7.14 19.96 -0.43
CA LEU A 91 8.28 19.60 -1.27
C LEU A 91 7.87 19.43 -2.72
N SER A 92 8.71 19.93 -3.63
CA SER A 92 8.65 19.48 -5.02
C SER A 92 9.10 18.02 -5.13
N ILE A 93 8.62 17.29 -6.13
CA ILE A 93 9.05 15.90 -6.34
C ILE A 93 10.57 15.83 -6.58
N GLY A 94 11.17 16.78 -7.29
CA GLY A 94 12.61 16.83 -7.48
C GLY A 94 13.39 16.96 -6.17
N GLN A 95 12.93 17.79 -5.22
CA GLN A 95 13.54 17.90 -3.90
C GLN A 95 13.45 16.59 -3.11
N LEU A 96 12.30 15.93 -3.15
CA LEU A 96 12.12 14.65 -2.47
C LEU A 96 13.02 13.56 -3.08
N ILE A 97 13.11 13.50 -4.42
CA ILE A 97 13.98 12.54 -5.12
C ILE A 97 15.45 12.83 -4.81
N ALA A 98 15.88 14.10 -4.86
CA ALA A 98 17.24 14.51 -4.50
C ALA A 98 17.60 14.06 -3.06
N ALA A 99 16.68 14.24 -2.09
CA ALA A 99 16.88 13.80 -0.73
C ALA A 99 16.99 12.27 -0.62
N ILE A 100 16.14 11.51 -1.32
CA ILE A 100 16.17 10.06 -1.36
C ILE A 100 17.48 9.54 -1.97
N ARG A 101 17.95 10.16 -3.06
CA ARG A 101 19.24 9.80 -3.68
C ARG A 101 20.43 10.07 -2.75
N LYS A 102 20.38 11.12 -1.92
CA LYS A 102 21.40 11.36 -0.87
C LYS A 102 21.46 10.26 0.18
N LEU A 103 20.38 9.49 0.39
CA LEU A 103 20.41 8.29 1.24
C LEU A 103 21.11 7.09 0.59
N GLY A 104 21.48 7.19 -0.70
CA GLY A 104 22.20 6.14 -1.43
C GLY A 104 21.35 5.35 -2.42
N PHE A 105 20.09 5.70 -2.65
CA PHE A 105 19.28 5.07 -3.70
C PHE A 105 19.76 5.47 -5.10
N SER A 106 19.76 4.50 -6.02
CA SER A 106 20.14 4.72 -7.43
C SER A 106 19.09 5.54 -8.19
N GLY A 107 17.85 5.53 -7.72
CA GLY A 107 16.74 6.26 -8.30
C GLY A 107 15.44 6.04 -7.53
N VAL A 108 14.42 6.79 -7.96
CA VAL A 108 13.07 6.70 -7.40
C VAL A 108 12.09 6.44 -8.53
N SER A 109 11.17 5.50 -8.31
CA SER A 109 10.10 5.16 -9.25
C SER A 109 8.75 5.26 -8.57
N GLU A 110 7.74 5.71 -9.26
CA GLU A 110 6.41 5.87 -8.68
C GLU A 110 5.63 4.56 -8.73
N THR A 111 5.14 4.09 -7.56
CA THR A 111 4.31 2.86 -7.49
C THR A 111 3.02 2.95 -8.32
N ALA A 112 2.62 4.16 -8.71
CA ALA A 112 1.49 4.41 -9.59
C ALA A 112 1.61 3.71 -10.96
N ILE A 113 2.83 3.46 -11.45
CA ILE A 113 3.09 2.64 -12.65
C ILE A 113 2.50 1.22 -12.48
N GLY A 114 2.79 0.59 -11.35
CA GLY A 114 2.22 -0.72 -11.01
C GLY A 114 0.71 -0.69 -10.84
N ALA A 115 0.16 0.43 -10.35
CA ALA A 115 -1.27 0.63 -10.23
C ALA A 115 -1.97 0.68 -11.58
N GLU A 116 -1.40 1.36 -12.58
CA GLU A 116 -1.92 1.37 -13.96
C GLU A 116 -1.99 -0.02 -14.56
N LEU A 117 -0.89 -0.78 -14.46
CA LEU A 117 -0.86 -2.13 -14.99
C LEU A 117 -1.87 -3.05 -14.28
N VAL A 118 -2.02 -2.92 -12.96
CA VAL A 118 -3.03 -3.67 -12.19
C VAL A 118 -4.44 -3.34 -12.68
N SER A 119 -4.77 -2.05 -12.90
CA SER A 119 -6.08 -1.67 -13.45
C SER A 119 -6.33 -2.30 -14.82
N SER A 120 -5.35 -2.22 -15.72
CA SER A 120 -5.44 -2.83 -17.05
C SER A 120 -5.70 -4.34 -16.95
N ARG A 121 -4.92 -5.06 -16.13
CA ARG A 121 -5.10 -6.52 -15.96
C ARG A 121 -6.40 -6.90 -15.29
N VAL A 122 -6.86 -6.11 -14.32
CA VAL A 122 -8.18 -6.32 -13.71
C VAL A 122 -9.28 -6.07 -14.74
N SER A 123 -9.14 -5.04 -15.58
CA SER A 123 -10.08 -4.78 -16.67
C SER A 123 -10.18 -5.98 -17.60
N ASP A 124 -9.05 -6.48 -18.11
CA ASP A 124 -9.00 -7.65 -18.99
C ASP A 124 -9.63 -8.89 -18.34
N TYR A 125 -9.31 -9.11 -17.06
CA TYR A 125 -9.87 -10.21 -16.28
C TYR A 125 -11.39 -10.12 -16.16
N LEU A 126 -11.92 -8.95 -15.84
CA LEU A 126 -13.36 -8.73 -15.70
C LEU A 126 -14.11 -8.87 -17.02
N GLN A 127 -13.51 -8.44 -18.14
CA GLN A 127 -14.08 -8.61 -19.48
C GLN A 127 -14.31 -10.09 -19.83
N GLN A 128 -13.40 -10.97 -19.41
CA GLN A 128 -13.43 -12.42 -19.67
C GLN A 128 -14.18 -13.23 -18.59
N SER A 129 -14.48 -12.62 -17.45
CA SER A 129 -15.10 -13.30 -16.31
C SER A 129 -16.61 -13.48 -16.51
N GLN A 130 -17.19 -14.49 -15.86
CA GLN A 130 -18.65 -14.65 -15.76
C GLN A 130 -19.26 -13.51 -14.91
N PRO A 131 -20.57 -13.23 -15.06
CA PRO A 131 -21.25 -12.34 -14.11
C PRO A 131 -21.02 -12.79 -12.67
N GLY A 132 -20.84 -11.82 -11.76
CA GLY A 132 -20.52 -12.09 -10.37
C GLY A 132 -19.90 -10.87 -9.67
N VAL A 133 -19.52 -11.05 -8.43
CA VAL A 133 -18.87 -9.99 -7.63
C VAL A 133 -17.37 -10.25 -7.54
N TYR A 134 -16.60 -9.22 -7.85
CA TYR A 134 -15.14 -9.22 -7.86
C TYR A 134 -14.60 -8.13 -6.95
N ILE A 135 -13.61 -8.45 -6.13
CA ILE A 135 -13.04 -7.54 -5.13
C ILE A 135 -11.58 -7.26 -5.49
N SER A 136 -11.20 -5.99 -5.47
CA SER A 136 -9.81 -5.57 -5.70
C SER A 136 -8.84 -6.19 -4.69
N SER A 137 -7.73 -6.73 -5.15
CA SER A 137 -6.60 -7.22 -4.35
C SER A 137 -5.62 -6.12 -3.92
N ALA A 138 -5.86 -4.85 -4.31
CA ALA A 138 -4.89 -3.76 -4.11
C ALA A 138 -4.62 -3.44 -2.62
N CYS A 139 -5.60 -3.62 -1.74
CA CYS A 139 -5.46 -3.35 -0.31
C CYS A 139 -5.15 -4.63 0.49
N PRO A 140 -3.90 -4.84 0.97
CA PRO A 140 -3.53 -6.05 1.68
C PRO A 140 -4.27 -6.23 3.02
N VAL A 141 -4.72 -5.15 3.66
CA VAL A 141 -5.53 -5.24 4.89
C VAL A 141 -6.90 -5.86 4.61
N VAL A 142 -7.52 -5.49 3.48
CA VAL A 142 -8.82 -6.06 3.05
C VAL A 142 -8.64 -7.52 2.65
N VAL A 143 -7.59 -7.83 1.92
CA VAL A 143 -7.24 -9.22 1.56
C VAL A 143 -7.07 -10.08 2.80
N GLU A 144 -6.29 -9.63 3.79
CA GLU A 144 -6.11 -10.34 5.06
C GLU A 144 -7.42 -10.46 5.85
N TYR A 145 -8.28 -9.43 5.82
CA TYR A 145 -9.58 -9.48 6.47
C TYR A 145 -10.48 -10.56 5.82
N ILE A 146 -10.59 -10.57 4.50
CA ILE A 146 -11.42 -11.55 3.79
C ILE A 146 -10.90 -12.97 4.06
N ARG A 147 -9.60 -13.20 3.89
CA ARG A 147 -8.99 -14.53 4.09
C ARG A 147 -9.16 -15.09 5.50
N LYS A 148 -9.18 -14.23 6.53
CA LYS A 148 -9.25 -14.62 7.95
C LYS A 148 -10.67 -14.63 8.51
N TYR A 149 -11.55 -13.72 8.04
CA TYR A 149 -12.85 -13.46 8.67
C TYR A 149 -14.05 -13.64 7.76
N SER A 150 -13.83 -13.85 6.47
CA SER A 150 -14.89 -14.02 5.47
C SER A 150 -14.37 -14.93 4.35
N ALA A 151 -13.85 -16.09 4.75
CA ALA A 151 -13.11 -17.03 3.88
C ALA A 151 -13.92 -17.45 2.64
N GLU A 152 -15.24 -17.50 2.75
CA GLU A 152 -16.18 -17.79 1.67
C GLU A 152 -16.11 -16.77 0.52
N HIS A 153 -15.63 -15.55 0.79
CA HIS A 153 -15.47 -14.49 -0.22
C HIS A 153 -14.05 -14.44 -0.81
N THR A 154 -13.13 -15.31 -0.36
CA THR A 154 -11.75 -15.35 -0.91
C THR A 154 -11.74 -15.57 -2.44
N PRO A 155 -12.62 -16.41 -3.03
CA PRO A 155 -12.66 -16.57 -4.48
C PRO A 155 -13.09 -15.33 -5.27
N ALA A 156 -13.73 -14.35 -4.61
CA ALA A 156 -14.13 -13.09 -5.21
C ALA A 156 -12.96 -12.10 -5.35
N ILE A 157 -11.84 -12.31 -4.66
CA ILE A 157 -10.66 -11.45 -4.78
C ILE A 157 -10.05 -11.64 -6.17
N THR A 158 -9.88 -10.54 -6.93
CA THR A 158 -9.22 -10.59 -8.24
C THR A 158 -7.82 -11.16 -8.11
N PRO A 159 -7.41 -12.15 -8.94
CA PRO A 159 -6.14 -12.88 -8.78
C PRO A 159 -4.93 -12.06 -9.28
N MET A 160 -4.79 -10.83 -8.81
CA MET A 160 -3.74 -9.91 -9.24
C MET A 160 -2.83 -9.53 -8.08
N LEU A 161 -1.54 -9.36 -8.37
CA LEU A 161 -0.60 -8.73 -7.44
C LEU A 161 -1.08 -7.33 -7.05
N SER A 162 -0.73 -6.89 -5.84
CA SER A 162 -0.99 -5.51 -5.45
C SER A 162 -0.13 -4.54 -6.26
N PRO A 163 -0.51 -3.24 -6.37
CA PRO A 163 0.31 -2.24 -7.08
C PRO A 163 1.78 -2.20 -6.66
N MET A 164 2.09 -2.39 -5.39
CA MET A 164 3.48 -2.45 -4.90
C MET A 164 4.25 -3.63 -5.51
N LEU A 165 3.66 -4.82 -5.49
CA LEU A 165 4.31 -6.03 -6.02
C LEU A 165 4.36 -6.00 -7.55
N ALA A 166 3.31 -5.52 -8.20
CA ALA A 166 3.25 -5.32 -9.63
C ALA A 166 4.35 -4.37 -10.10
N HIS A 167 4.52 -3.23 -9.41
CA HIS A 167 5.56 -2.26 -9.71
C HIS A 167 6.97 -2.85 -9.55
N ALA A 168 7.20 -3.60 -8.46
CA ALA A 168 8.49 -4.26 -8.26
C ALA A 168 8.80 -5.27 -9.36
N ARG A 169 7.79 -6.01 -9.84
CA ARG A 169 7.93 -6.94 -10.98
C ARG A 169 8.28 -6.19 -12.26
N ILE A 170 7.60 -5.08 -12.55
CA ILE A 170 7.89 -4.21 -13.69
C ILE A 170 9.34 -3.70 -13.63
N LEU A 171 9.78 -3.20 -12.48
CA LEU A 171 11.13 -2.70 -12.33
C LEU A 171 12.19 -3.79 -12.51
N LYS A 172 11.95 -5.01 -11.99
CA LYS A 172 12.86 -6.14 -12.17
C LYS A 172 12.87 -6.69 -13.61
N ASP A 173 11.73 -6.64 -14.29
CA ASP A 173 11.66 -6.97 -15.72
C ASP A 173 12.48 -5.98 -16.56
N TYR A 174 12.35 -4.70 -16.28
CA TYR A 174 13.03 -3.64 -17.05
C TYR A 174 14.53 -3.52 -16.73
N TYR A 175 14.92 -3.57 -15.45
CA TYR A 175 16.31 -3.35 -15.01
C TYR A 175 17.10 -4.65 -14.75
N GLY A 176 16.44 -5.80 -14.73
CA GLY A 176 17.02 -7.10 -14.40
C GLY A 176 16.72 -7.55 -12.96
N ASN A 177 16.77 -8.86 -12.75
CA ASN A 177 16.40 -9.50 -11.46
C ASN A 177 17.36 -9.19 -10.31
N ASP A 178 18.56 -8.70 -10.57
CA ASP A 178 19.54 -8.27 -9.57
C ASP A 178 19.18 -6.93 -8.92
N LEU A 179 18.25 -6.16 -9.51
CA LEU A 179 17.72 -4.95 -8.92
C LEU A 179 17.10 -5.22 -7.55
N LYS A 180 17.41 -4.35 -6.58
CA LYS A 180 16.75 -4.33 -5.27
C LYS A 180 15.69 -3.25 -5.23
N VAL A 181 14.49 -3.62 -4.79
CA VAL A 181 13.35 -2.69 -4.69
C VAL A 181 12.98 -2.51 -3.23
N ILE A 182 13.02 -1.27 -2.77
CA ILE A 182 12.53 -0.85 -1.46
C ILE A 182 11.24 -0.07 -1.67
N PHE A 183 10.20 -0.37 -0.93
CA PHE A 183 8.94 0.39 -0.99
C PHE A 183 8.86 1.42 0.14
N ALA A 184 8.36 2.62 -0.16
CA ALA A 184 8.01 3.63 0.83
C ALA A 184 6.56 4.08 0.69
N GLY A 185 5.79 4.05 1.80
CA GLY A 185 4.38 4.44 1.77
C GLY A 185 3.73 4.51 3.15
N PRO A 186 2.43 4.87 3.24
CA PRO A 186 1.74 5.09 4.51
C PRO A 186 1.18 3.81 5.15
N CYS A 187 1.32 2.65 4.50
CA CYS A 187 0.65 1.41 4.88
C CYS A 187 1.57 0.46 5.63
N ILE A 188 1.15 0.02 6.83
CA ILE A 188 1.91 -0.93 7.66
C ILE A 188 1.80 -2.36 7.09
N CYS A 189 0.63 -2.76 6.59
CA CYS A 189 0.42 -4.10 6.04
C CYS A 189 1.31 -4.38 4.81
N LYS A 190 1.81 -3.37 4.12
CA LYS A 190 2.82 -3.50 3.06
C LYS A 190 4.14 -4.10 3.56
N LYS A 191 4.46 -3.95 4.86
CA LYS A 191 5.60 -4.65 5.46
C LYS A 191 5.39 -6.17 5.52
N LEU A 192 4.17 -6.64 5.81
CA LEU A 192 3.82 -8.06 5.75
C LEU A 192 3.89 -8.59 4.32
N GLU A 193 3.31 -7.83 3.39
CA GLU A 193 3.32 -8.20 1.98
C GLU A 193 4.75 -8.32 1.42
N ALA A 194 5.65 -7.38 1.75
CA ALA A 194 7.07 -7.47 1.41
C ALA A 194 7.76 -8.67 2.07
N ASP A 195 7.38 -9.05 3.30
CA ASP A 195 7.93 -10.24 3.95
C ASP A 195 7.55 -11.54 3.24
N HIS A 196 6.35 -11.58 2.62
CA HIS A 196 5.88 -12.75 1.86
C HIS A 196 6.44 -12.82 0.43
N PHE A 197 6.83 -11.68 -0.15
CA PHE A 197 7.30 -11.56 -1.53
C PHE A 197 8.69 -10.90 -1.59
N LYS A 198 9.63 -11.46 -0.82
CA LYS A 198 11.01 -10.91 -0.69
C LYS A 198 11.77 -10.91 -2.01
N GLU A 199 11.39 -11.76 -2.94
CA GLU A 199 11.96 -11.81 -4.29
C GLU A 199 11.57 -10.58 -5.14
N LEU A 200 10.46 -9.90 -4.81
CA LEU A 200 10.01 -8.69 -5.49
C LEU A 200 10.38 -7.43 -4.71
N VAL A 201 10.05 -7.36 -3.43
CA VAL A 201 10.29 -6.21 -2.56
C VAL A 201 11.10 -6.64 -1.35
N GLU A 202 12.32 -6.17 -1.24
CA GLU A 202 13.23 -6.55 -0.15
C GLU A 202 12.80 -6.01 1.21
N VAL A 203 12.29 -4.78 1.24
CA VAL A 203 11.82 -4.09 2.46
C VAL A 203 10.73 -3.09 2.12
N ALA A 204 9.72 -2.97 3.00
CA ALA A 204 8.80 -1.83 2.99
C ALA A 204 9.09 -0.93 4.22
N ILE A 205 9.33 0.35 3.97
CA ILE A 205 9.46 1.41 4.98
C ILE A 205 8.22 2.30 4.94
N THR A 206 7.97 3.02 6.03
CA THR A 206 6.89 4.01 6.07
C THR A 206 7.41 5.40 5.69
N PHE A 207 6.52 6.31 5.32
CA PHE A 207 6.90 7.71 5.15
C PHE A 207 7.46 8.32 6.43
N LYS A 208 6.97 7.89 7.60
CA LYS A 208 7.54 8.29 8.88
C LYS A 208 8.97 7.77 9.07
N ASP A 209 9.22 6.51 8.66
CA ASP A 209 10.58 5.96 8.65
C ASP A 209 11.51 6.79 7.75
N LEU A 210 11.03 7.16 6.54
CA LEU A 210 11.79 7.95 5.57
C LEU A 210 12.10 9.36 6.10
N LYS A 211 11.09 10.06 6.66
CA LYS A 211 11.27 11.38 7.26
C LYS A 211 12.27 11.35 8.41
N ASN A 212 12.11 10.42 9.34
CA ASN A 212 13.03 10.27 10.46
C ASN A 212 14.46 9.92 9.98
N TRP A 213 14.57 9.25 8.83
CA TRP A 213 15.87 8.93 8.26
C TRP A 213 16.54 10.16 7.68
N PHE A 214 15.82 11.05 6.98
CA PHE A 214 16.34 12.36 6.55
C PHE A 214 16.88 13.14 7.75
N GLU A 215 16.10 13.23 8.83
CA GLU A 215 16.49 13.94 10.05
C GLU A 215 17.79 13.37 10.66
N LYS A 216 17.91 12.04 10.75
CA LYS A 216 19.11 11.36 11.28
C LYS A 216 20.37 11.58 10.45
N GLU A 217 20.22 11.71 9.12
CA GLU A 217 21.34 11.96 8.21
C GLU A 217 21.58 13.47 7.99
N ASN A 218 20.87 14.34 8.72
CA ASN A 218 20.91 15.79 8.53
C ASN A 218 20.66 16.23 7.08
N ILE A 219 19.72 15.52 6.41
CA ILE A 219 19.26 15.87 5.06
C ILE A 219 18.01 16.74 5.20
N HIS A 220 18.04 17.93 4.65
CA HIS A 220 16.97 18.92 4.64
C HIS A 220 16.41 19.04 3.21
N PRO A 221 15.36 18.23 2.86
CA PRO A 221 14.86 18.20 1.48
C PRO A 221 14.45 19.56 0.93
N GLU A 222 13.85 20.41 1.79
CA GLU A 222 13.37 21.75 1.45
C GLU A 222 14.51 22.72 1.03
N GLN A 223 15.76 22.40 1.40
CA GLN A 223 16.95 23.20 1.07
C GLN A 223 17.68 22.69 -0.19
N LEU A 224 17.25 21.56 -0.74
CA LEU A 224 17.91 20.96 -1.90
C LEU A 224 17.46 21.63 -3.18
N THR A 225 18.43 21.89 -4.06
CA THR A 225 18.17 22.27 -5.45
C THR A 225 18.16 20.99 -6.29
N PRO A 226 17.04 20.63 -6.91
CA PRO A 226 16.98 19.44 -7.75
C PRO A 226 17.90 19.55 -8.96
N ALA A 227 18.57 18.46 -9.30
CA ALA A 227 19.32 18.30 -10.54
C ALA A 227 18.40 17.78 -11.67
N ALA A 228 18.88 17.77 -12.91
CA ALA A 228 18.11 17.32 -14.06
C ALA A 228 17.67 15.84 -13.96
N GLU A 229 18.45 15.03 -13.26
CA GLU A 229 18.17 13.60 -13.02
C GLU A 229 17.24 13.32 -11.84
N ASP A 230 16.81 14.35 -11.08
CA ASP A 230 15.92 14.19 -9.93
C ASP A 230 14.44 14.15 -10.36
N HIS A 231 14.11 13.14 -11.15
CA HIS A 231 12.77 12.81 -11.62
C HIS A 231 12.47 11.31 -11.45
N PHE A 232 11.22 10.92 -11.60
CA PHE A 232 10.85 9.49 -11.57
C PHE A 232 11.44 8.73 -12.74
N ILE A 233 11.90 7.51 -12.47
CA ILE A 233 12.44 6.57 -13.44
C ILE A 233 11.66 5.25 -13.42
N PRO A 234 11.63 4.45 -14.52
CA PRO A 234 12.02 4.83 -15.88
C PRO A 234 10.96 5.68 -16.59
N TRP A 235 9.74 5.72 -16.06
CA TRP A 235 8.57 6.36 -16.68
C TRP A 235 7.80 7.19 -15.66
N GLN A 236 6.89 8.02 -16.20
CA GLN A 236 5.92 8.80 -15.44
C GLN A 236 4.55 8.12 -15.51
N ALA A 237 3.93 7.90 -14.35
CA ALA A 237 2.57 7.41 -14.28
C ALA A 237 1.55 8.52 -14.59
N GLY A 238 0.39 8.11 -15.08
CA GLY A 238 -0.76 8.95 -15.30
C GLY A 238 -1.87 8.66 -14.27
N ILE A 239 -2.89 7.89 -14.69
CA ILE A 239 -4.11 7.63 -13.90
C ILE A 239 -3.85 6.84 -12.61
N GLY A 240 -2.79 6.04 -12.57
CA GLY A 240 -2.40 5.26 -11.39
C GLY A 240 -2.08 6.11 -10.17
N SER A 241 -1.74 7.39 -10.35
CA SER A 241 -1.52 8.34 -9.25
C SER A 241 -2.78 8.61 -8.41
N LEU A 242 -3.98 8.29 -8.91
CA LEU A 242 -5.25 8.41 -8.18
C LEU A 242 -5.50 7.26 -7.17
N TYR A 243 -4.78 6.16 -7.25
CA TYR A 243 -5.01 4.97 -6.40
C TYR A 243 -5.03 5.23 -4.88
N PRO A 244 -4.33 6.22 -4.33
CA PRO A 244 -4.37 6.42 -2.88
C PRO A 244 -5.68 7.02 -2.36
N VAL A 245 -6.61 7.46 -3.22
CA VAL A 245 -7.94 7.94 -2.82
C VAL A 245 -9.02 6.89 -3.10
N GLU A 246 -10.10 6.94 -2.34
CA GLU A 246 -11.29 6.10 -2.57
C GLU A 246 -11.86 6.34 -3.98
N GLY A 247 -12.06 5.29 -4.72
CA GLY A 247 -12.51 5.33 -6.12
C GLY A 247 -11.38 5.54 -7.13
N GLY A 248 -10.13 5.69 -6.67
CA GLY A 248 -9.00 6.05 -7.54
C GLY A 248 -8.58 4.95 -8.53
N MET A 249 -8.91 3.70 -8.26
CA MET A 249 -8.68 2.59 -9.19
C MET A 249 -9.73 2.58 -10.33
N LEU A 250 -10.97 3.00 -10.04
CA LEU A 250 -12.11 2.80 -10.92
C LEU A 250 -11.98 3.45 -12.32
N PRO A 251 -11.36 4.64 -12.47
CA PRO A 251 -11.14 5.22 -13.79
C PRO A 251 -10.24 4.41 -14.72
N GLY A 252 -9.36 3.57 -14.16
CA GLY A 252 -8.47 2.68 -14.92
C GLY A 252 -9.11 1.35 -15.33
N ILE A 253 -10.38 1.10 -14.95
CA ILE A 253 -11.13 -0.10 -15.34
C ILE A 253 -12.03 0.25 -16.52
N ASP A 254 -11.78 -0.33 -17.68
CA ASP A 254 -12.64 -0.19 -18.84
C ASP A 254 -14.00 -0.89 -18.64
N GLY A 255 -15.07 -0.23 -19.02
CA GLY A 255 -16.44 -0.73 -18.95
C GLY A 255 -17.19 -0.63 -20.27
N GLU A 256 -16.53 -0.26 -21.38
CA GLU A 256 -17.19 -0.04 -22.66
C GLU A 256 -17.57 -1.34 -23.36
N SER A 257 -16.68 -2.34 -23.32
CA SER A 257 -16.89 -3.63 -24.01
C SER A 257 -17.89 -4.52 -23.28
N LYS A 258 -17.94 -4.44 -21.95
CA LYS A 258 -18.85 -5.16 -21.07
C LYS A 258 -19.30 -4.25 -19.94
N LYS A 259 -20.62 -4.23 -19.69
CA LYS A 259 -21.15 -3.45 -18.57
C LYS A 259 -20.63 -3.96 -17.23
N ILE A 260 -19.73 -3.21 -16.60
CA ILE A 260 -19.20 -3.47 -15.28
C ILE A 260 -19.73 -2.42 -14.30
N VAL A 261 -20.41 -2.85 -13.26
CA VAL A 261 -20.85 -1.99 -12.17
C VAL A 261 -19.68 -1.79 -11.21
N LYS A 262 -19.16 -0.57 -11.14
CA LYS A 262 -17.97 -0.25 -10.34
C LYS A 262 -18.37 0.52 -9.08
N MET A 263 -17.94 0.05 -7.91
CA MET A 263 -18.21 0.71 -6.63
C MET A 263 -16.94 0.78 -5.78
N ALA A 264 -16.78 1.86 -5.02
CA ALA A 264 -15.68 2.04 -4.09
C ALA A 264 -16.19 2.26 -2.67
N PHE A 265 -15.54 1.62 -1.71
CA PHE A 265 -15.81 1.81 -0.29
C PHE A 265 -14.50 1.92 0.48
N SER A 266 -14.48 2.81 1.45
CA SER A 266 -13.36 2.96 2.36
C SER A 266 -13.83 2.97 3.81
N ASP A 267 -12.88 2.80 4.73
CA ASP A 267 -13.11 2.58 6.16
C ASP A 267 -13.48 1.11 6.46
N LEU A 268 -12.70 0.48 7.34
CA LEU A 268 -12.85 -0.94 7.65
C LEU A 268 -14.23 -1.28 8.25
N SER A 269 -14.89 -0.33 8.93
CA SER A 269 -16.26 -0.52 9.44
C SER A 269 -17.27 -0.68 8.31
N ASN A 270 -17.21 0.18 7.30
CA ASN A 270 -18.07 0.10 6.12
C ASN A 270 -17.77 -1.16 5.31
N ILE A 271 -16.49 -1.50 5.14
CA ILE A 271 -16.07 -2.70 4.39
C ILE A 271 -16.59 -3.97 5.04
N LYS A 272 -16.58 -4.06 6.37
CA LYS A 272 -17.14 -5.21 7.09
C LYS A 272 -18.64 -5.38 6.81
N ASP A 273 -19.37 -4.27 6.79
CA ASP A 273 -20.81 -4.30 6.48
C ASP A 273 -21.05 -4.70 5.03
N VAL A 274 -20.30 -4.14 4.09
CA VAL A 274 -20.36 -4.52 2.66
C VAL A 274 -20.09 -6.00 2.49
N ILE A 275 -19.00 -6.54 3.05
CA ILE A 275 -18.61 -7.95 2.90
C ILE A 275 -19.64 -8.88 3.56
N LYS A 276 -20.13 -8.53 4.76
CA LYS A 276 -21.13 -9.33 5.47
C LYS A 276 -22.45 -9.48 4.70
N ASN A 277 -22.83 -8.44 3.95
CA ASN A 277 -24.09 -8.39 3.21
C ASN A 277 -23.87 -8.66 1.70
N LEU A 278 -22.68 -9.08 1.31
CA LEU A 278 -22.34 -9.34 -0.08
C LEU A 278 -22.99 -10.64 -0.58
N ASP A 279 -23.94 -10.50 -1.51
CA ASP A 279 -24.45 -11.64 -2.25
C ASP A 279 -23.60 -11.86 -3.51
N THR A 280 -22.68 -12.80 -3.45
CA THR A 280 -21.79 -13.17 -4.56
C THR A 280 -22.50 -13.97 -5.67
N ARG A 281 -23.76 -14.37 -5.46
CA ARG A 281 -24.57 -15.16 -6.40
C ARG A 281 -25.39 -14.32 -7.37
N ARG A 282 -25.09 -13.02 -7.52
CA ARG A 282 -25.75 -12.18 -8.52
C ARG A 282 -25.29 -12.59 -9.91
N GLU A 283 -26.15 -13.32 -10.61
CA GLU A 283 -25.86 -13.97 -11.89
C GLU A 283 -26.00 -13.06 -13.13
N LYS A 284 -26.46 -11.81 -12.97
CA LYS A 284 -26.81 -10.95 -14.12
C LYS A 284 -25.77 -9.88 -14.43
N ASP A 285 -25.04 -9.40 -13.45
CA ASP A 285 -24.12 -8.27 -13.59
C ASP A 285 -22.69 -8.65 -13.18
N THR A 286 -21.70 -8.06 -13.82
CA THR A 286 -20.32 -8.06 -13.32
C THR A 286 -20.14 -6.85 -12.43
N ILE A 287 -19.92 -7.07 -11.14
CA ILE A 287 -19.75 -6.03 -10.12
C ILE A 287 -18.30 -6.04 -9.67
N PHE A 288 -17.64 -4.89 -9.73
CA PHE A 288 -16.29 -4.73 -9.22
C PHE A 288 -16.28 -3.80 -8.01
N LEU A 289 -15.66 -4.25 -6.92
CA LEU A 289 -15.55 -3.53 -5.65
C LEU A 289 -14.11 -3.12 -5.39
N GLU A 290 -13.84 -1.83 -5.36
CA GLU A 290 -12.63 -1.27 -4.77
C GLU A 290 -12.85 -1.10 -3.26
N LEU A 291 -12.08 -1.82 -2.44
CA LEU A 291 -12.20 -1.77 -0.99
C LEU A 291 -10.87 -1.32 -0.36
N LEU A 292 -10.88 -0.17 0.34
CA LEU A 292 -9.71 0.43 0.97
C LEU A 292 -9.92 0.53 2.51
N ALA A 293 -9.14 -0.19 3.29
CA ALA A 293 -9.31 -0.27 4.75
C ALA A 293 -9.19 1.08 5.48
N CYS A 294 -8.46 2.04 4.94
CA CYS A 294 -8.27 3.37 5.53
C CYS A 294 -9.37 4.33 5.06
N LYS A 295 -9.94 5.13 5.97
CA LYS A 295 -11.00 6.09 5.67
C LYS A 295 -10.56 7.12 4.63
N GLY A 296 -11.28 7.15 3.49
CA GLY A 296 -10.97 8.02 2.35
C GLY A 296 -9.81 7.55 1.48
N GLY A 297 -9.23 6.37 1.76
CA GLY A 297 -8.12 5.77 1.01
C GLY A 297 -6.79 5.77 1.73
N CYS A 298 -5.72 5.35 1.02
CA CYS A 298 -4.36 5.23 1.54
C CYS A 298 -3.76 6.56 2.02
N ILE A 299 -4.27 7.70 1.54
CA ILE A 299 -3.90 9.06 2.02
C ILE A 299 -4.13 9.27 3.52
N ASN A 300 -4.89 8.40 4.16
CA ASN A 300 -5.08 8.34 5.61
C ASN A 300 -4.53 7.06 6.23
N GLY A 301 -3.53 6.46 5.60
CA GLY A 301 -2.84 5.29 6.13
C GLY A 301 -2.31 5.48 7.55
N PRO A 302 -2.09 4.38 8.30
CA PRO A 302 -1.73 4.45 9.72
C PRO A 302 -0.35 5.07 9.99
N ALA A 303 0.52 5.12 8.99
CA ALA A 303 1.85 5.73 9.07
C ALA A 303 1.96 7.02 8.22
N LYS A 304 0.85 7.75 8.09
CA LYS A 304 0.81 9.08 7.46
C LYS A 304 1.59 10.11 8.28
N LEU A 305 2.11 11.14 7.59
CA LEU A 305 2.78 12.29 8.18
C LEU A 305 1.82 13.49 8.32
N SER A 306 1.17 13.83 7.22
CA SER A 306 0.30 14.99 7.13
C SER A 306 -0.96 14.82 7.99
N GLN A 307 -1.30 15.87 8.74
CA GLN A 307 -2.52 15.99 9.53
C GLN A 307 -3.59 16.87 8.86
N THR A 308 -3.34 17.28 7.61
CA THR A 308 -4.30 18.09 6.84
C THR A 308 -5.61 17.34 6.60
N SER A 309 -6.66 18.09 6.26
CA SER A 309 -7.98 17.51 6.04
C SER A 309 -8.00 16.56 4.84
N LEU A 310 -8.94 15.61 4.86
CA LEU A 310 -9.14 14.69 3.73
C LEU A 310 -9.36 15.43 2.40
N ALA A 311 -10.04 16.58 2.44
CA ALA A 311 -10.30 17.39 1.25
C ALA A 311 -8.99 17.92 0.65
N ILE A 312 -8.09 18.47 1.47
CA ILE A 312 -6.79 18.98 1.02
C ILE A 312 -5.94 17.83 0.47
N LYS A 313 -5.88 16.70 1.17
CA LYS A 313 -5.13 15.52 0.69
C LYS A 313 -5.63 15.04 -0.68
N ARG A 314 -6.94 14.94 -0.86
CA ARG A 314 -7.54 14.58 -2.17
C ARG A 314 -7.21 15.62 -3.24
N TYR A 315 -7.27 16.90 -2.89
CA TYR A 315 -6.90 17.99 -3.81
C TYR A 315 -5.45 17.84 -4.26
N ASN A 316 -4.49 17.61 -3.35
CA ASN A 316 -3.09 17.45 -3.68
C ASN A 316 -2.84 16.25 -4.63
N ILE A 317 -3.52 15.12 -4.41
CA ILE A 317 -3.47 13.97 -5.33
C ILE A 317 -4.02 14.33 -6.72
N GLN A 318 -5.14 15.07 -6.77
CA GLN A 318 -5.72 15.51 -8.04
C GLN A 318 -4.80 16.52 -8.78
N GLN A 319 -4.14 17.43 -8.05
CA GLN A 319 -3.17 18.35 -8.64
C GLN A 319 -1.97 17.61 -9.20
N HIS A 320 -1.42 16.62 -8.46
CA HIS A 320 -0.34 15.79 -8.97
C HIS A 320 -0.76 15.06 -10.27
N ARG A 321 -1.96 14.47 -10.28
CA ARG A 321 -2.52 13.83 -11.49
C ARG A 321 -2.71 14.81 -12.65
N ALA A 322 -3.19 16.02 -12.38
CA ALA A 322 -3.42 17.05 -13.41
C ALA A 322 -2.10 17.57 -14.02
N ALA A 323 -1.03 17.62 -13.23
CA ALA A 323 0.31 17.98 -13.71
C ALA A 323 0.92 16.90 -14.65
N HIS A 324 0.46 15.66 -14.54
CA HIS A 324 0.94 14.53 -15.34
C HIS A 324 -0.24 13.77 -15.99
N PRO A 325 -0.90 14.40 -16.99
CA PRO A 325 -2.14 13.86 -17.58
C PRO A 325 -1.91 12.63 -18.46
N GLU A 326 -0.70 12.42 -18.95
CA GLU A 326 -0.37 11.30 -19.81
C GLU A 326 0.63 10.38 -19.11
N SER A 327 0.41 9.08 -19.24
CA SER A 327 1.37 8.06 -18.83
C SER A 327 2.43 7.90 -19.92
N THR A 328 3.68 7.79 -19.52
CA THR A 328 4.78 7.41 -20.45
C THR A 328 5.12 5.94 -20.37
N VAL A 329 4.34 5.16 -19.61
CA VAL A 329 4.52 3.72 -19.44
C VAL A 329 4.23 3.03 -20.78
N PRO A 330 5.15 2.22 -21.30
CA PRO A 330 4.93 1.47 -22.54
C PRO A 330 3.90 0.34 -22.34
N ASP A 331 3.54 -0.33 -23.43
CA ASP A 331 2.78 -1.58 -23.30
C ASP A 331 3.60 -2.65 -22.59
N LEU A 332 3.12 -3.06 -21.41
CA LEU A 332 3.71 -4.09 -20.55
C LEU A 332 2.92 -5.40 -20.61
N GLY A 333 2.27 -5.67 -21.76
CA GLY A 333 1.39 -6.83 -21.98
C GLY A 333 2.00 -8.18 -21.64
N HIS A 334 3.31 -8.31 -21.73
CA HIS A 334 4.08 -9.53 -21.44
C HIS A 334 4.27 -9.83 -19.95
N ILE A 335 4.05 -8.85 -19.06
CA ILE A 335 4.28 -9.03 -17.62
C ILE A 335 3.08 -9.72 -16.96
N ASP A 336 3.32 -10.90 -16.40
CA ASP A 336 2.33 -11.65 -15.62
C ASP A 336 2.23 -11.10 -14.20
N LEU A 337 1.02 -10.66 -13.84
CA LEU A 337 0.68 -10.17 -12.49
C LEU A 337 -0.23 -11.14 -11.72
N THR A 338 -0.44 -12.35 -12.22
CA THR A 338 -1.34 -13.29 -11.55
C THR A 338 -0.78 -13.77 -10.21
N THR A 339 -1.67 -13.95 -9.26
CA THR A 339 -1.38 -14.52 -7.94
C THR A 339 -2.61 -15.27 -7.44
N THR A 340 -2.45 -16.07 -6.40
CA THR A 340 -3.55 -16.82 -5.79
C THR A 340 -3.73 -16.45 -4.34
N PHE A 341 -4.97 -16.25 -3.93
CA PHE A 341 -5.34 -16.05 -2.53
C PHE A 341 -6.01 -17.31 -1.99
N LYS A 342 -5.50 -17.81 -0.86
CA LYS A 342 -6.10 -18.95 -0.15
C LYS A 342 -6.67 -18.43 1.16
N ALA A 343 -7.83 -18.96 1.56
CA ALA A 343 -8.36 -18.75 2.91
C ALA A 343 -7.34 -19.26 3.94
N TYR A 344 -7.32 -18.68 5.13
CA TYR A 344 -6.60 -19.25 6.25
C TYR A 344 -7.41 -20.42 6.80
N ASP A 345 -6.78 -21.56 7.05
CA ASP A 345 -7.36 -22.64 7.83
C ASP A 345 -7.57 -22.15 9.27
N CYS A 346 -8.83 -21.98 9.64
CA CYS A 346 -9.23 -21.62 11.01
C CYS A 346 -9.55 -22.89 11.84
N SER A 347 -8.81 -24.00 11.62
CA SER A 347 -8.94 -25.22 12.43
C SER A 347 -8.21 -25.09 13.77
#